data_b22ebd512bf95982de0b8fc5259f6779
#
_entry.id   b22ebd512bf95982de0b8fc5259f6779
#
_cell.length_a   1.000
_cell.length_b   1.000
_cell.length_c   1.000
_cell.angle_alpha   90.00
_cell.angle_beta   90.00
_cell.angle_gamma   90.00
#
_symmetry.space_group_name_H-M   'P 1'
#
loop_
_entity.id
_entity.type
_entity.pdbx_description
1 polymer ?
#
loop_
_entity_poly.entity_id
_entity_poly.type
_entity_poly.pdbx_seq_one_letter_code
_entity_poly.pdbx_strand_id
1 'polypeptide(L)'
;DLGIPFADGDDLYLLFGDTFSEFWQKGRWINNCLAKVGRFSPGEGLSLSGFVCGGDGLAKELVTAKKEDKVQMTCIPTGAVSVGGVFYMFVMSIVTWKPRWTIEDCALYISRDKGISWEKSPEVHFSKEEAPSFGQVFPLEVGEYVYLFGIPEARDGACKLARVPKEKLDNFEKYEYYIGNKGDAPVFVAGREGLRRMEKSAESV
;
A
#
# COMPACT_ATOMS: atom_id res chain seq x y z
N ASP A 1 10.79 -2.29 -9.78
CA ASP A 1 9.47 -1.82 -10.18
C ASP A 1 8.93 -0.80 -9.18
N LEU A 2 8.12 0.17 -9.65
CA LEU A 2 7.57 1.28 -8.89
C LEU A 2 8.64 2.25 -8.34
N GLY A 3 8.37 2.89 -7.24
CA GLY A 3 9.15 3.95 -6.60
C GLY A 3 8.17 4.86 -5.85
N ILE A 4 7.44 4.26 -4.88
CA ILE A 4 6.35 4.92 -4.17
C ILE A 4 6.94 5.77 -3.06
N PRO A 5 6.82 7.10 -3.13
CA PRO A 5 7.35 7.98 -2.11
C PRO A 5 6.44 8.08 -0.89
N PHE A 6 7.04 8.20 0.30
CA PHE A 6 6.39 8.68 1.51
C PHE A 6 7.41 9.40 2.40
N ALA A 7 6.93 10.31 3.23
CA ALA A 7 7.78 11.11 4.12
C ALA A 7 7.56 10.74 5.59
N ASP A 8 8.62 10.91 6.39
CA ASP A 8 8.60 10.83 7.84
C ASP A 8 9.39 12.03 8.39
N GLY A 9 8.69 13.09 8.76
CA GLY A 9 9.30 14.38 9.01
C GLY A 9 10.02 14.90 7.77
N ASP A 10 11.31 15.20 7.90
CA ASP A 10 12.16 15.66 6.80
C ASP A 10 12.77 14.51 5.96
N ASP A 11 12.60 13.28 6.41
CA ASP A 11 13.12 12.10 5.71
C ASP A 11 12.15 11.64 4.63
N LEU A 12 12.66 11.38 3.42
CA LEU A 12 11.91 10.82 2.31
C LEU A 12 12.35 9.37 2.04
N TYR A 13 11.38 8.51 1.83
CA TYR A 13 11.57 7.09 1.54
C TYR A 13 10.94 6.72 0.21
N LEU A 14 11.46 5.67 -0.43
CA LEU A 14 10.92 5.05 -1.62
C LEU A 14 10.69 3.57 -1.41
N LEU A 15 9.46 3.12 -1.60
CA LEU A 15 9.11 1.71 -1.68
C LEU A 15 9.18 1.21 -3.12
N PHE A 16 9.79 0.05 -3.30
CA PHE A 16 9.85 -0.63 -4.59
C PHE A 16 9.10 -1.97 -4.51
N GLY A 17 8.46 -2.35 -5.60
CA GLY A 17 7.91 -3.69 -5.81
C GLY A 17 9.00 -4.67 -6.30
N ASP A 18 8.61 -5.63 -7.12
CA ASP A 18 9.51 -6.65 -7.67
C ASP A 18 10.85 -6.05 -8.11
N THR A 19 11.91 -6.44 -7.45
CA THR A 19 13.27 -5.93 -7.67
C THR A 19 14.22 -7.08 -7.96
N PHE A 20 15.03 -6.92 -9.00
CA PHE A 20 15.97 -7.92 -9.50
C PHE A 20 17.39 -7.39 -9.41
N SER A 21 18.37 -8.27 -9.09
CA SER A 21 19.78 -7.90 -9.03
C SER A 21 20.44 -7.70 -10.39
N GLU A 22 19.80 -8.18 -11.46
CA GLU A 22 20.25 -8.07 -12.84
C GLU A 22 19.16 -7.54 -13.76
N PHE A 23 19.57 -7.11 -14.95
CA PHE A 23 18.67 -6.56 -15.96
C PHE A 23 17.67 -7.61 -16.50
N TRP A 24 16.45 -7.20 -16.83
CA TRP A 24 15.38 -8.05 -17.38
C TRP A 24 15.01 -9.26 -16.51
N GLN A 25 14.68 -8.99 -15.25
CA GLN A 25 14.14 -10.01 -14.34
C GLN A 25 15.09 -11.20 -14.13
N LYS A 26 16.39 -10.94 -14.10
CA LYS A 26 17.41 -11.95 -13.83
C LYS A 26 18.06 -11.76 -12.46
N GLY A 27 18.74 -12.81 -12.01
CA GLY A 27 19.45 -12.82 -10.74
C GLY A 27 18.52 -12.99 -9.54
N ARG A 28 18.93 -12.45 -8.39
CA ARG A 28 18.13 -12.49 -7.15
C ARG A 28 16.87 -11.64 -7.32
N TRP A 29 15.72 -12.21 -7.05
CA TRP A 29 14.44 -11.53 -7.03
C TRP A 29 13.93 -11.37 -5.60
N ILE A 30 13.58 -10.14 -5.21
CA ILE A 30 12.85 -9.79 -4.01
C ILE A 30 11.55 -9.09 -4.37
N ASN A 31 10.49 -9.34 -3.62
CA ASN A 31 9.14 -8.84 -3.91
C ASN A 31 9.01 -7.33 -3.67
N ASN A 32 9.80 -6.82 -2.75
CA ASN A 32 9.72 -5.43 -2.32
C ASN A 32 10.96 -5.05 -1.51
N CYS A 33 11.28 -3.76 -1.51
CA CYS A 33 12.33 -3.20 -0.66
C CYS A 33 12.08 -1.71 -0.37
N LEU A 34 12.78 -1.18 0.62
CA LEU A 34 12.70 0.21 1.06
C LEU A 34 14.06 0.88 0.92
N ALA A 35 14.08 2.04 0.27
CA ALA A 35 15.24 2.93 0.25
C ALA A 35 14.95 4.25 0.97
N LYS A 36 16.00 4.82 1.56
CA LYS A 36 15.99 6.19 2.05
C LYS A 36 16.59 7.12 1.00
N VAL A 37 15.95 8.24 0.77
CA VAL A 37 16.47 9.30 -0.11
C VAL A 37 17.54 10.08 0.64
N GLY A 38 18.69 10.24 0.02
CA GLY A 38 19.79 11.00 0.58
C GLY A 38 19.70 12.49 0.26
N ARG A 39 19.40 12.79 -1.01
CA ARG A 39 19.25 14.17 -1.49
C ARG A 39 18.17 14.23 -2.55
N PHE A 40 17.40 15.28 -2.50
CA PHE A 40 16.47 15.66 -3.55
C PHE A 40 16.64 17.14 -3.87
N SER A 41 16.79 17.44 -5.14
CA SER A 41 16.83 18.80 -5.64
C SER A 41 16.16 18.84 -7.02
N PRO A 42 15.26 19.80 -7.29
CA PRO A 42 14.57 19.87 -8.59
C PRO A 42 15.52 19.97 -9.81
N GLY A 43 16.72 20.55 -9.63
CA GLY A 43 17.70 20.69 -10.70
C GLY A 43 18.68 19.52 -10.85
N GLU A 44 18.89 18.75 -9.78
CA GLU A 44 19.89 17.65 -9.75
C GLU A 44 19.22 16.26 -9.64
N GLY A 45 17.90 16.21 -9.40
CA GLY A 45 17.15 14.99 -9.24
C GLY A 45 17.24 14.40 -7.84
N LEU A 46 17.11 13.08 -7.74
CA LEU A 46 17.03 12.32 -6.50
C LEU A 46 18.22 11.35 -6.41
N SER A 47 18.85 11.29 -5.24
CA SER A 47 19.85 10.27 -4.91
C SER A 47 19.38 9.43 -3.72
N LEU A 48 19.71 8.13 -3.71
CA LEU A 48 19.45 7.25 -2.59
C LEU A 48 20.64 7.26 -1.64
N SER A 49 20.38 7.36 -0.34
CA SER A 49 21.43 7.20 0.69
C SER A 49 21.69 5.72 0.99
N GLY A 50 20.73 4.84 0.71
CA GLY A 50 20.85 3.40 0.89
C GLY A 50 19.50 2.70 0.96
N PHE A 51 19.56 1.38 1.01
CA PHE A 51 18.41 0.50 1.24
C PHE A 51 18.39 0.01 2.69
N VAL A 52 17.21 -0.38 3.15
CA VAL A 52 17.13 -1.26 4.31
C VAL A 52 17.74 -2.59 3.91
N CYS A 53 18.84 -2.99 4.57
CA CYS A 53 19.62 -4.17 4.20
C CYS A 53 19.37 -5.34 5.14
N GLY A 54 19.55 -6.55 4.60
CA GLY A 54 19.66 -7.77 5.38
C GLY A 54 21.05 -7.96 6.01
N GLY A 55 21.26 -9.05 6.71
CA GLY A 55 22.56 -9.40 7.29
C GLY A 55 23.66 -9.69 6.26
N ASP A 56 23.27 -9.87 5.00
CA ASP A 56 24.17 -10.05 3.84
C ASP A 56 24.61 -8.72 3.19
N GLY A 57 24.14 -7.58 3.73
CA GLY A 57 24.41 -6.26 3.20
C GLY A 57 23.63 -5.90 1.92
N LEU A 58 22.76 -6.79 1.43
CA LEU A 58 21.91 -6.56 0.28
C LEU A 58 20.54 -6.01 0.69
N ALA A 59 19.82 -5.39 -0.25
CA ALA A 59 18.46 -4.90 -0.01
C ALA A 59 17.57 -6.03 0.55
N LYS A 60 16.94 -5.74 1.69
CA LYS A 60 16.08 -6.69 2.41
C LYS A 60 14.71 -6.78 1.72
N GLU A 61 14.20 -7.98 1.57
CA GLU A 61 12.80 -8.23 1.27
C GLU A 61 11.98 -7.96 2.54
N LEU A 62 11.06 -6.98 2.48
CA LEU A 62 10.30 -6.52 3.66
C LEU A 62 9.14 -7.47 3.98
N VAL A 63 8.41 -7.86 2.93
CA VAL A 63 7.28 -8.80 2.98
C VAL A 63 7.56 -9.90 1.97
N THR A 64 7.62 -11.13 2.48
CA THR A 64 7.90 -12.30 1.65
C THR A 64 6.63 -12.83 0.99
N ALA A 65 6.76 -13.41 -0.21
CA ALA A 65 5.73 -14.18 -0.87
C ALA A 65 6.23 -15.62 -1.10
N LYS A 66 5.30 -16.53 -1.37
CA LYS A 66 5.64 -17.94 -1.68
C LYS A 66 6.38 -18.08 -3.01
N LYS A 67 6.24 -17.10 -3.92
CA LYS A 67 6.79 -17.08 -5.28
C LYS A 67 6.30 -18.27 -6.12
N GLU A 68 5.03 -18.61 -5.92
CA GLU A 68 4.35 -19.73 -6.56
C GLU A 68 3.12 -19.22 -7.33
N ASP A 69 3.10 -19.45 -8.65
CA ASP A 69 2.00 -19.04 -9.52
C ASP A 69 0.69 -19.73 -9.14
N LYS A 70 -0.39 -18.98 -9.14
CA LYS A 70 -1.75 -19.40 -8.72
C LYS A 70 -1.90 -19.69 -7.23
N VAL A 71 -0.87 -19.42 -6.42
CA VAL A 71 -0.92 -19.48 -4.95
C VAL A 71 -0.64 -18.10 -4.37
N GLN A 72 0.60 -17.64 -4.49
CA GLN A 72 1.02 -16.29 -4.14
C GLN A 72 2.32 -15.99 -4.89
N MET A 73 2.19 -15.28 -5.99
CA MET A 73 3.32 -15.01 -6.88
C MET A 73 4.25 -13.96 -6.30
N THR A 74 3.71 -12.86 -5.80
CA THR A 74 4.49 -11.75 -5.23
C THR A 74 3.66 -10.89 -4.30
N CYS A 75 4.33 -10.08 -3.48
CA CYS A 75 3.74 -9.08 -2.59
C CYS A 75 4.26 -7.70 -2.96
N ILE A 76 3.40 -6.84 -3.52
CA ILE A 76 3.80 -5.53 -4.06
C ILE A 76 3.21 -4.41 -3.22
N PRO A 77 4.03 -3.49 -2.68
CA PRO A 77 3.55 -2.27 -2.03
C PRO A 77 2.73 -1.42 -3.01
N THR A 78 1.63 -0.84 -2.53
CA THR A 78 0.78 0.04 -3.33
C THR A 78 0.79 1.47 -2.81
N GLY A 79 1.19 1.68 -1.56
CA GLY A 79 1.34 2.98 -0.93
C GLY A 79 1.79 2.86 0.51
N ALA A 80 2.34 3.95 1.05
CA ALA A 80 2.68 4.03 2.46
C ALA A 80 2.52 5.46 2.99
N VAL A 81 2.42 5.55 4.32
CA VAL A 81 2.37 6.80 5.07
C VAL A 81 3.09 6.60 6.41
N SER A 82 3.71 7.66 6.94
CA SER A 82 4.23 7.68 8.32
C SER A 82 3.31 8.53 9.19
N VAL A 83 2.85 7.96 10.29
CA VAL A 83 2.08 8.68 11.30
C VAL A 83 2.77 8.53 12.64
N GLY A 84 3.20 9.66 13.23
CA GLY A 84 3.91 9.65 14.51
C GLY A 84 5.19 8.83 14.50
N GLY A 85 5.85 8.70 13.35
CA GLY A 85 7.08 7.91 13.18
C GLY A 85 6.88 6.40 13.04
N VAL A 86 5.63 5.94 13.01
CA VAL A 86 5.25 4.56 12.67
C VAL A 86 4.93 4.52 11.17
N PHE A 87 5.48 3.55 10.46
CA PHE A 87 5.24 3.39 9.03
C PHE A 87 4.09 2.40 8.80
N TYR A 88 3.19 2.77 7.93
CA TYR A 88 2.04 2.00 7.50
C TYR A 88 2.10 1.80 5.99
N MET A 89 2.15 0.56 5.54
CA MET A 89 2.31 0.18 4.15
C MET A 89 1.18 -0.74 3.70
N PHE A 90 0.49 -0.38 2.62
CA PHE A 90 -0.46 -1.27 1.97
C PHE A 90 0.26 -2.13 0.93
N VAL A 91 0.00 -3.43 0.96
CA VAL A 91 0.65 -4.42 0.11
C VAL A 91 -0.40 -5.31 -0.52
N MET A 92 -0.44 -5.34 -1.86
CA MET A 92 -1.26 -6.28 -2.60
C MET A 92 -0.57 -7.63 -2.73
N SER A 93 -1.29 -8.70 -2.43
CA SER A 93 -0.85 -10.09 -2.61
C SER A 93 -1.29 -10.58 -3.98
N ILE A 94 -0.35 -10.69 -4.92
CA ILE A 94 -0.60 -11.16 -6.28
C ILE A 94 -0.64 -12.68 -6.30
N VAL A 95 -1.73 -13.25 -6.79
CA VAL A 95 -1.89 -14.71 -6.97
C VAL A 95 -1.24 -15.16 -8.28
N THR A 96 -1.52 -14.48 -9.37
CA THR A 96 -0.98 -14.80 -10.71
C THR A 96 -0.95 -13.57 -11.60
N TRP A 97 -0.03 -13.58 -12.59
CA TRP A 97 0.05 -12.56 -13.62
C TRP A 97 -0.73 -12.91 -14.90
N LYS A 98 -1.07 -14.19 -15.12
CA LYS A 98 -1.64 -14.68 -16.39
C LYS A 98 -2.93 -15.47 -16.21
N PRO A 99 -3.88 -15.36 -17.19
CA PRO A 99 -3.88 -14.49 -18.38
C PRO A 99 -4.07 -13.00 -18.05
N ARG A 100 -4.62 -12.71 -16.87
CA ARG A 100 -4.77 -11.39 -16.26
C ARG A 100 -4.33 -11.51 -14.80
N TRP A 101 -3.63 -10.51 -14.28
CA TRP A 101 -3.20 -10.58 -12.90
C TRP A 101 -4.38 -10.46 -11.92
N THR A 102 -4.32 -11.28 -10.91
CA THR A 102 -5.32 -11.34 -9.84
C THR A 102 -4.66 -11.26 -8.49
N ILE A 103 -5.40 -10.75 -7.52
CA ILE A 103 -4.96 -10.63 -6.14
C ILE A 103 -5.76 -11.56 -5.21
N GLU A 104 -5.22 -11.81 -4.04
CA GLU A 104 -5.91 -12.40 -2.91
C GLU A 104 -6.49 -11.29 -2.01
N ASP A 105 -5.63 -10.38 -1.59
CA ASP A 105 -5.98 -9.23 -0.73
C ASP A 105 -5.03 -8.04 -0.99
N CYS A 106 -5.41 -6.89 -0.43
CA CYS A 106 -4.52 -5.79 -0.14
C CYS A 106 -4.54 -5.55 1.38
N ALA A 107 -3.42 -5.77 2.05
CA ALA A 107 -3.32 -5.75 3.50
C ALA A 107 -2.41 -4.65 4.02
N LEU A 108 -2.70 -4.17 5.23
CA LEU A 108 -1.86 -3.22 5.95
C LEU A 108 -0.71 -3.95 6.64
N TYR A 109 0.49 -3.43 6.47
CA TYR A 109 1.70 -3.79 7.22
C TYR A 109 2.21 -2.60 8.00
N ILE A 110 2.71 -2.84 9.21
CA ILE A 110 3.10 -1.82 10.17
C ILE A 110 4.56 -2.03 10.56
N SER A 111 5.35 -0.96 10.52
CA SER A 111 6.72 -0.94 11.02
C SER A 111 6.87 0.13 12.08
N ARG A 112 7.43 -0.26 13.23
CA ARG A 112 7.73 0.65 14.36
C ARG A 112 9.22 0.95 14.51
N ASP A 113 10.04 0.49 13.57
CA ASP A 113 11.50 0.56 13.57
C ASP A 113 12.06 1.15 12.26
N LYS A 114 11.34 2.12 11.69
CA LYS A 114 11.74 2.84 10.46
C LYS A 114 11.92 1.92 9.25
N GLY A 115 11.07 0.90 9.14
CA GLY A 115 11.02 0.03 7.98
C GLY A 115 11.96 -1.18 8.04
N ILE A 116 12.63 -1.43 9.18
CA ILE A 116 13.52 -2.59 9.34
C ILE A 116 12.74 -3.88 9.45
N SER A 117 11.64 -3.89 10.22
CA SER A 117 10.71 -5.02 10.31
C SER A 117 9.27 -4.59 10.07
N TRP A 118 8.45 -5.53 9.59
CA TRP A 118 7.06 -5.29 9.23
C TRP A 118 6.16 -6.41 9.73
N GLU A 119 5.04 -6.03 10.33
CA GLU A 119 4.02 -6.94 10.84
C GLU A 119 2.72 -6.73 10.06
N LYS A 120 2.10 -7.81 9.56
CA LYS A 120 0.78 -7.73 8.94
C LYS A 120 -0.26 -7.39 10.00
N SER A 121 -1.10 -6.37 9.75
CA SER A 121 -2.23 -6.07 10.62
C SER A 121 -3.18 -7.27 10.67
N PRO A 122 -3.61 -7.69 11.85
CA PRO A 122 -4.60 -8.77 11.96
C PRO A 122 -6.01 -8.33 11.57
N GLU A 123 -6.28 -7.02 11.56
CA GLU A 123 -7.62 -6.47 11.34
C GLU A 123 -7.79 -5.83 9.97
N VAL A 124 -6.74 -5.16 9.47
CA VAL A 124 -6.86 -4.32 8.27
C VAL A 124 -6.35 -5.04 7.04
N HIS A 125 -7.26 -5.65 6.33
CA HIS A 125 -7.04 -6.22 5.00
C HIS A 125 -8.31 -6.11 4.15
N PHE A 126 -8.13 -5.88 2.89
CA PHE A 126 -9.17 -5.78 1.87
C PHE A 126 -9.12 -7.02 1.00
N SER A 127 -9.93 -8.02 1.33
CA SER A 127 -10.02 -9.24 0.51
C SER A 127 -10.71 -8.96 -0.80
N LYS A 128 -10.40 -9.74 -1.82
CA LYS A 128 -11.03 -9.63 -3.13
C LYS A 128 -12.54 -9.82 -3.08
N GLU A 129 -13.04 -10.64 -2.16
CA GLU A 129 -14.46 -10.97 -2.03
C GLU A 129 -15.24 -9.85 -1.33
N GLU A 130 -14.68 -9.25 -0.27
CA GLU A 130 -15.39 -8.27 0.56
C GLU A 130 -15.17 -6.83 0.10
N ALA A 131 -14.01 -6.54 -0.47
CA ALA A 131 -13.56 -5.21 -0.84
C ALA A 131 -12.85 -5.16 -2.21
N PRO A 132 -13.47 -5.64 -3.28
CA PRO A 132 -12.85 -5.71 -4.61
C PRO A 132 -12.34 -4.37 -5.12
N SER A 133 -12.93 -3.25 -4.70
CA SER A 133 -12.50 -1.91 -5.07
C SER A 133 -11.20 -1.46 -4.38
N PHE A 134 -10.71 -2.17 -3.38
CA PHE A 134 -9.48 -1.89 -2.65
C PHE A 134 -8.37 -2.91 -2.91
N GLY A 135 -8.30 -3.43 -4.12
CA GLY A 135 -7.24 -4.33 -4.56
C GLY A 135 -5.85 -3.71 -4.58
N GLN A 136 -5.80 -2.40 -4.74
CA GLN A 136 -4.62 -1.56 -4.54
C GLN A 136 -5.05 -0.34 -3.74
N VAL A 137 -4.28 0.02 -2.72
CA VAL A 137 -4.60 1.14 -1.84
C VAL A 137 -3.45 2.12 -1.79
N PHE A 138 -3.72 3.38 -2.11
CA PHE A 138 -2.78 4.49 -1.92
C PHE A 138 -3.26 5.37 -0.76
N PRO A 139 -2.51 5.46 0.36
CA PRO A 139 -2.83 6.32 1.48
C PRO A 139 -2.27 7.73 1.30
N LEU A 140 -3.02 8.73 1.77
CA LEU A 140 -2.60 10.13 1.80
C LEU A 140 -3.03 10.78 3.12
N GLU A 141 -2.07 11.24 3.93
CA GLU A 141 -2.38 11.99 5.15
C GLU A 141 -2.83 13.41 4.80
N VAL A 142 -4.01 13.80 5.30
CA VAL A 142 -4.55 15.16 5.19
C VAL A 142 -5.21 15.54 6.51
N GLY A 143 -4.61 16.45 7.24
CA GLY A 143 -5.12 16.90 8.54
C GLY A 143 -5.17 15.77 9.57
N GLU A 144 -6.35 15.47 10.11
CA GLU A 144 -6.55 14.44 11.13
C GLU A 144 -6.86 13.05 10.54
N TYR A 145 -6.89 12.93 9.21
CA TYR A 145 -7.24 11.70 8.52
C TYR A 145 -6.13 11.21 7.60
N VAL A 146 -6.08 9.90 7.42
CA VAL A 146 -5.47 9.27 6.25
C VAL A 146 -6.60 8.89 5.30
N TYR A 147 -6.56 9.46 4.11
CA TYR A 147 -7.44 9.11 3.01
C TYR A 147 -6.85 7.93 2.23
N LEU A 148 -7.71 7.04 1.77
CA LEU A 148 -7.34 5.81 1.09
C LEU A 148 -8.02 5.79 -0.27
N PHE A 149 -7.22 5.85 -1.31
CA PHE A 149 -7.67 5.72 -2.69
C PHE A 149 -7.53 4.27 -3.11
N GLY A 150 -8.67 3.60 -3.30
CA GLY A 150 -8.74 2.19 -3.66
C GLY A 150 -9.07 2.02 -5.14
N ILE A 151 -8.36 1.11 -5.81
CA ILE A 151 -8.70 0.66 -7.16
C ILE A 151 -8.71 -0.87 -7.22
N PRO A 152 -9.57 -1.47 -8.07
CA PRO A 152 -9.65 -2.92 -8.22
C PRO A 152 -8.37 -3.56 -8.74
N GLU A 153 -8.32 -4.89 -8.65
CA GLU A 153 -7.28 -5.68 -9.31
C GLU A 153 -7.19 -5.35 -10.80
N ALA A 154 -6.01 -5.52 -11.38
CA ALA A 154 -5.72 -5.21 -12.78
C ALA A 154 -6.02 -3.75 -13.18
N ARG A 155 -6.27 -2.86 -12.22
CA ARG A 155 -6.63 -1.44 -12.42
C ARG A 155 -7.90 -1.26 -13.27
N ASP A 156 -8.84 -2.20 -13.12
CA ASP A 156 -10.03 -2.28 -13.94
C ASP A 156 -11.27 -1.87 -13.16
N GLY A 157 -11.48 -0.58 -13.09
CA GLY A 157 -12.61 0.02 -12.40
C GLY A 157 -12.36 1.43 -11.90
N ALA A 158 -13.39 1.98 -11.28
CA ALA A 158 -13.36 3.32 -10.72
C ALA A 158 -12.58 3.37 -9.40
N CYS A 159 -11.98 4.52 -9.12
CA CYS A 159 -11.36 4.78 -7.84
C CYS A 159 -12.41 4.98 -6.76
N LYS A 160 -12.28 4.30 -5.64
CA LYS A 160 -13.11 4.47 -4.45
C LYS A 160 -12.32 5.16 -3.34
N LEU A 161 -13.05 5.83 -2.44
CA LEU A 161 -12.46 6.61 -1.38
C LEU A 161 -12.93 6.10 -0.01
N ALA A 162 -11.94 5.90 0.86
CA ALA A 162 -12.16 5.76 2.29
C ALA A 162 -11.29 6.76 3.04
N ARG A 163 -11.53 6.91 4.34
CA ARG A 163 -10.66 7.62 5.25
C ARG A 163 -10.68 6.98 6.62
N VAL A 164 -9.66 7.23 7.39
CA VAL A 164 -9.57 6.77 8.77
C VAL A 164 -8.86 7.85 9.61
N PRO A 165 -9.28 8.10 10.87
CA PRO A 165 -8.49 8.96 11.76
C PRO A 165 -7.06 8.43 11.82
N LYS A 166 -6.07 9.29 11.60
CA LYS A 166 -4.66 8.89 11.42
C LYS A 166 -4.11 8.02 12.57
N GLU A 167 -4.63 8.21 13.79
CA GLU A 167 -4.22 7.45 14.98
C GLU A 167 -4.93 6.08 15.10
N LYS A 168 -5.77 5.71 14.10
CA LYS A 168 -6.60 4.51 14.10
C LYS A 168 -6.41 3.66 12.84
N LEU A 169 -5.27 3.83 12.15
CA LEU A 169 -4.96 3.11 10.91
C LEU A 169 -4.97 1.57 11.07
N ASP A 170 -4.70 1.07 12.25
CA ASP A 170 -4.69 -0.36 12.58
C ASP A 170 -6.06 -0.91 13.03
N ASN A 171 -7.11 -0.06 13.04
CA ASN A 171 -8.45 -0.45 13.48
C ASN A 171 -9.46 -0.36 12.34
N PHE A 172 -9.83 -1.50 11.78
CA PHE A 172 -10.73 -1.60 10.63
C PHE A 172 -12.10 -0.95 10.85
N GLU A 173 -12.67 -1.05 12.05
CA GLU A 173 -14.00 -0.48 12.35
C GLU A 173 -14.01 1.06 12.37
N LYS A 174 -12.85 1.70 12.34
CA LYS A 174 -12.71 3.16 12.27
C LYS A 174 -12.55 3.70 10.85
N TYR A 175 -12.47 2.80 9.86
CA TYR A 175 -12.48 3.21 8.48
C TYR A 175 -13.87 3.69 8.08
N GLU A 176 -13.93 4.83 7.42
CA GLU A 176 -15.13 5.46 6.91
C GLU A 176 -15.08 5.47 5.37
N TYR A 177 -16.13 4.98 4.74
CA TYR A 177 -16.19 4.81 3.28
C TYR A 177 -17.12 5.85 2.67
N TYR A 178 -16.64 6.52 1.63
CA TYR A 178 -17.43 7.49 0.86
C TYR A 178 -18.51 6.76 0.07
N ILE A 179 -19.76 7.24 0.23
CA ILE A 179 -20.94 6.66 -0.42
C ILE A 179 -21.72 7.65 -1.27
N GLY A 180 -21.14 8.82 -1.55
CA GLY A 180 -21.78 9.91 -2.31
C GLY A 180 -21.93 11.18 -1.51
N ASN A 181 -22.69 12.13 -2.04
CA ASN A 181 -22.94 13.42 -1.43
C ASN A 181 -24.39 13.56 -0.98
N LYS A 182 -24.59 14.36 0.06
CA LYS A 182 -25.90 14.91 0.43
C LYS A 182 -25.84 16.44 0.23
N GLY A 183 -26.40 16.93 -0.88
CA GLY A 183 -26.07 18.26 -1.37
C GLY A 183 -24.59 18.35 -1.73
N ASP A 184 -23.90 19.38 -1.26
CA ASP A 184 -22.44 19.57 -1.49
C ASP A 184 -21.55 18.86 -0.44
N ALA A 185 -22.14 18.22 0.57
CA ALA A 185 -21.39 17.58 1.64
C ALA A 185 -21.13 16.09 1.35
N PRO A 186 -19.86 15.62 1.43
CA PRO A 186 -19.56 14.22 1.27
C PRO A 186 -20.11 13.40 2.45
N VAL A 187 -20.63 12.22 2.15
CA VAL A 187 -21.19 11.29 3.13
C VAL A 187 -20.25 10.11 3.28
N PHE A 188 -19.78 9.92 4.51
CA PHE A 188 -18.95 8.78 4.90
C PHE A 188 -19.72 7.89 5.88
N VAL A 189 -19.56 6.57 5.75
CA VAL A 189 -20.15 5.57 6.64
C VAL A 189 -19.05 4.67 7.16
N ALA A 190 -19.02 4.45 8.48
CA ALA A 190 -17.97 3.70 9.14
C ALA A 190 -18.14 2.17 9.06
N GLY A 191 -17.03 1.46 9.22
CA GLY A 191 -16.95 0.02 9.44
C GLY A 191 -17.44 -0.82 8.25
N ARG A 192 -17.74 -2.09 8.54
CA ARG A 192 -18.17 -3.06 7.50
C ARG A 192 -19.45 -2.66 6.78
N GLU A 193 -20.36 -1.95 7.43
CA GLU A 193 -21.56 -1.44 6.78
C GLU A 193 -21.21 -0.38 5.73
N GLY A 194 -20.28 0.54 6.07
CA GLY A 194 -19.77 1.53 5.14
C GLY A 194 -19.14 0.90 3.91
N LEU A 195 -18.29 -0.08 4.12
CA LEU A 195 -17.64 -0.84 3.04
C LEU A 195 -18.70 -1.46 2.09
N ARG A 196 -19.67 -2.19 2.64
CA ARG A 196 -20.71 -2.84 1.81
C ARG A 196 -21.55 -1.84 1.02
N ARG A 197 -21.84 -0.68 1.59
CA ARG A 197 -22.58 0.38 0.91
C ARG A 197 -21.77 1.03 -0.19
N MET A 198 -20.50 1.31 0.07
CA MET A 198 -19.58 1.87 -0.91
C MET A 198 -19.38 0.92 -2.10
N GLU A 199 -19.19 -0.39 -1.86
CA GLU A 199 -19.02 -1.39 -2.94
C GLU A 199 -20.27 -1.50 -3.85
N LYS A 200 -21.46 -1.22 -3.31
CA LYS A 200 -22.72 -1.19 -4.08
C LYS A 200 -23.00 0.15 -4.73
N SER A 201 -22.28 1.20 -4.36
CA SER A 201 -22.48 2.55 -4.88
C SER A 201 -21.85 2.70 -6.26
N ALA A 202 -22.51 3.45 -7.14
CA ALA A 202 -21.91 3.91 -8.40
C ALA A 202 -20.92 5.07 -8.20
N GLU A 203 -20.90 5.68 -7.02
CA GLU A 203 -20.05 6.83 -6.72
C GLU A 203 -18.56 6.45 -6.75
N SER A 204 -17.76 7.35 -7.29
CA SER A 204 -16.32 7.25 -7.42
C SER A 204 -15.65 8.61 -7.26
N VAL A 205 -14.34 8.66 -7.14
CA VAL A 205 -13.53 9.87 -7.05
C VAL A 205 -12.51 9.94 -8.16
#